data_256a9a7e045049b65bdcccbd3cab782e
#
_entry.id   256a9a7e045049b65bdcccbd3cab782e
#
_cell.length_a   1.000
_cell.length_b   1.000
_cell.length_c   1.000
_cell.angle_alpha   90.00
_cell.angle_beta   90.00
_cell.angle_gamma   90.00
#
_symmetry.space_group_name_H-M   'P 1'
#
loop_
_entity.id
_entity.type
_entity.pdbx_description
1 polymer ?
#
loop_
_entity_poly.entity_id
_entity_poly.type
_entity_poly.pdbx_seq_one_letter_code
_entity_poly.pdbx_strand_id
1 'polypeptide(L)'
;MDRTLKALSLILSYPTRELQQAMPEIGAVLASDTRLTAAARRALRPLVEELSGRDIYDLEEQFVLLFDRSRTLSLNLFEHVHGESRDRGGAMVSLVETYREGGFDPVTSELPDHLPVLLEFLSTRPFAEAQDTLAD
;
A
#
# COMPACT_ATOMS: atom_id res chain seq x y z
N MET A 1 2.18 2.85 -16.01
CA MET A 1 1.98 2.39 -14.61
C MET A 1 3.24 2.64 -13.79
N ASP A 2 3.09 3.17 -12.61
CA ASP A 2 4.22 3.35 -11.70
C ASP A 2 4.50 2.04 -10.96
N ARG A 3 5.57 1.37 -11.34
CA ARG A 3 5.90 0.03 -10.81
C ARG A 3 6.29 0.08 -9.33
N THR A 4 6.89 1.18 -8.89
CA THR A 4 7.29 1.34 -7.48
C THR A 4 6.07 1.48 -6.58
N LEU A 5 5.08 2.29 -6.95
CA LEU A 5 3.84 2.41 -6.18
C LEU A 5 3.08 1.09 -6.17
N LYS A 6 3.06 0.36 -7.29
CA LYS A 6 2.46 -0.97 -7.33
C LYS A 6 3.20 -1.95 -6.41
N ALA A 7 4.53 -1.92 -6.42
CA ALA A 7 5.34 -2.76 -5.54
C ALA A 7 5.07 -2.48 -4.06
N LEU A 8 4.98 -1.20 -3.68
CA LEU A 8 4.65 -0.82 -2.31
C LEU A 8 3.25 -1.28 -1.91
N SER A 9 2.28 -1.18 -2.81
CA SER A 9 0.93 -1.70 -2.58
C SER A 9 0.97 -3.19 -2.25
N LEU A 10 1.75 -3.96 -3.01
CA LEU A 10 1.85 -5.40 -2.83
C LEU A 10 2.54 -5.78 -1.51
N ILE A 11 3.57 -5.05 -1.10
CA ILE A 11 4.26 -5.29 0.17
C ILE A 11 3.33 -5.10 1.36
N LEU A 12 2.41 -4.15 1.27
CA LEU A 12 1.45 -3.84 2.33
C LEU A 12 0.17 -4.68 2.24
N SER A 13 0.06 -5.57 1.28
CA SER A 13 -1.09 -6.44 1.11
C SER A 13 -0.94 -7.71 1.95
N TYR A 14 -2.08 -8.36 2.25
CA TYR A 14 -2.07 -9.64 2.96
C TYR A 14 -1.21 -10.65 2.20
N PRO A 15 -0.29 -11.34 2.87
CA PRO A 15 0.66 -12.22 2.18
C PRO A 15 -0.02 -13.41 1.50
N THR A 16 0.42 -13.70 0.27
CA THR A 16 0.03 -14.89 -0.48
C THR A 16 1.29 -15.55 -1.03
N ARG A 17 1.19 -16.81 -1.41
CA ARG A 17 2.32 -17.52 -2.04
C ARG A 17 2.70 -16.90 -3.37
N GLU A 18 1.70 -16.43 -4.13
CA GLU A 18 1.94 -15.74 -5.40
C GLU A 18 2.72 -14.46 -5.20
N LEU A 19 2.34 -13.68 -4.18
CA LEU A 19 3.06 -12.47 -3.79
C LEU A 19 4.48 -12.79 -3.36
N GLN A 20 4.66 -13.86 -2.58
CA GLN A 20 5.97 -14.33 -2.12
C GLN A 20 6.87 -14.68 -3.30
N GLN A 21 6.33 -15.34 -4.32
CA GLN A 21 7.07 -15.68 -5.53
C GLN A 21 7.43 -14.45 -6.36
N ALA A 22 6.66 -13.38 -6.26
CA ALA A 22 6.92 -12.11 -6.96
C ALA A 22 7.94 -11.22 -6.24
N MET A 23 8.34 -11.54 -5.01
CA MET A 23 9.23 -10.68 -4.22
C MET A 23 10.58 -10.39 -4.88
N PRO A 24 11.25 -11.32 -5.58
CA PRO A 24 12.49 -10.97 -6.27
C PRO A 24 12.31 -9.84 -7.28
N GLU A 25 11.22 -9.86 -8.05
CA GLU A 25 10.92 -8.80 -9.01
C GLU A 25 10.54 -7.50 -8.30
N ILE A 26 9.74 -7.58 -7.25
CA ILE A 26 9.37 -6.42 -6.43
C ILE A 26 10.60 -5.79 -5.82
N GLY A 27 11.51 -6.59 -5.27
CA GLY A 27 12.77 -6.11 -4.71
C GLY A 27 13.64 -5.41 -5.74
N ALA A 28 13.70 -5.93 -6.96
CA ALA A 28 14.46 -5.32 -8.04
C ALA A 28 13.88 -3.95 -8.43
N VAL A 29 12.55 -3.83 -8.50
CA VAL A 29 11.88 -2.55 -8.78
C VAL A 29 12.22 -1.52 -7.72
N LEU A 30 12.12 -1.88 -6.45
CA LEU A 30 12.41 -0.96 -5.35
C LEU A 30 13.87 -0.57 -5.29
N ALA A 31 14.79 -1.49 -5.57
CA ALA A 31 16.22 -1.24 -5.54
C ALA A 31 16.66 -0.30 -6.67
N SER A 32 15.96 -0.29 -7.80
CA SER A 32 16.33 0.47 -8.98
C SER A 32 15.69 1.85 -9.09
N ASP A 33 14.72 2.18 -8.27
CA ASP A 33 14.03 3.46 -8.36
C ASP A 33 14.83 4.57 -7.65
N THR A 34 15.33 5.51 -8.44
CA THR A 34 16.14 6.62 -7.94
C THR A 34 15.32 7.66 -7.15
N ARG A 35 13.99 7.62 -7.24
CA ARG A 35 13.12 8.50 -6.45
C ARG A 35 13.11 8.11 -4.97
N LEU A 36 13.43 6.85 -4.66
CA LEU A 36 13.60 6.39 -3.28
C LEU A 36 14.97 6.80 -2.76
N THR A 37 15.00 7.30 -1.52
CA THR A 37 16.27 7.61 -0.87
C THR A 37 17.05 6.33 -0.59
N ALA A 38 18.38 6.45 -0.41
CA ALA A 38 19.19 5.31 -0.01
C ALA A 38 18.73 4.71 1.32
N ALA A 39 18.30 5.58 2.25
CA ALA A 39 17.78 5.13 3.55
C ALA A 39 16.49 4.32 3.37
N ALA A 40 15.56 4.78 2.51
CA ALA A 40 14.31 4.07 2.24
C ALA A 40 14.59 2.70 1.62
N ARG A 41 15.49 2.64 0.63
CA ARG A 41 15.86 1.37 0.00
C ARG A 41 16.47 0.39 1.00
N ARG A 42 17.32 0.87 1.90
CA ARG A 42 17.92 0.04 2.95
C ARG A 42 16.87 -0.48 3.94
N ALA A 43 15.87 0.34 4.26
CA ALA A 43 14.80 -0.05 5.16
C ALA A 43 13.88 -1.11 4.54
N LEU A 44 13.63 -1.02 3.23
CA LEU A 44 12.74 -1.95 2.53
C LEU A 44 13.37 -3.30 2.25
N ARG A 45 14.70 -3.36 2.08
CA ARG A 45 15.38 -4.61 1.74
C ARG A 45 15.13 -5.75 2.72
N PRO A 46 15.28 -5.58 4.05
CA PRO A 46 15.00 -6.66 4.99
C PRO A 46 13.56 -7.14 4.93
N LEU A 47 12.62 -6.22 4.71
CA LEU A 47 11.20 -6.54 4.58
C LEU A 47 10.94 -7.44 3.37
N VAL A 48 11.51 -7.09 2.22
CA VAL A 48 11.38 -7.89 1.00
C VAL A 48 12.00 -9.29 1.20
N GLU A 49 13.18 -9.35 1.80
CA GLU A 49 13.85 -10.61 2.08
C GLU A 49 13.02 -11.50 3.01
N GLU A 50 12.45 -10.91 4.05
CA GLU A 50 11.60 -11.62 5.00
C GLU A 50 10.34 -12.17 4.31
N LEU A 51 9.68 -11.33 3.50
CA LEU A 51 8.49 -11.74 2.76
C LEU A 51 8.76 -12.83 1.73
N SER A 52 9.98 -12.88 1.17
CA SER A 52 10.32 -13.90 0.17
C SER A 52 10.72 -15.23 0.79
N GLY A 53 11.28 -15.23 2.00
CA GLY A 53 11.92 -16.41 2.57
C GLY A 53 11.23 -17.08 3.74
N ARG A 54 10.29 -16.41 4.41
CA ARG A 54 9.63 -16.98 5.59
C ARG A 54 8.42 -17.84 5.21
N ASP A 55 8.04 -18.72 6.14
CA ASP A 55 6.85 -19.52 6.00
C ASP A 55 5.62 -18.64 5.81
N ILE A 56 4.74 -18.99 4.87
CA ILE A 56 3.56 -18.18 4.55
C ILE A 56 2.62 -18.02 5.75
N TYR A 57 2.47 -19.05 6.57
CA TYR A 57 1.59 -18.99 7.74
C TYR A 57 2.13 -18.03 8.79
N ASP A 58 3.46 -17.98 8.97
CA ASP A 58 4.10 -17.02 9.87
C ASP A 58 3.91 -15.59 9.38
N LEU A 59 4.00 -15.37 8.07
CA LEU A 59 3.78 -14.05 7.45
C LEU A 59 2.34 -13.59 7.60
N GLU A 60 1.38 -14.51 7.43
CA GLU A 60 -0.04 -14.19 7.60
C GLU A 60 -0.33 -13.79 9.04
N GLU A 61 0.20 -14.53 10.01
CA GLU A 61 0.03 -14.21 11.43
C GLU A 61 0.66 -12.86 11.78
N GLN A 62 1.87 -12.60 11.29
CA GLN A 62 2.55 -11.34 11.51
C GLN A 62 1.77 -10.17 10.92
N PHE A 63 1.19 -10.32 9.74
CA PHE A 63 0.38 -9.30 9.10
C PHE A 63 -0.83 -8.92 9.98
N VAL A 64 -1.56 -9.92 10.47
CA VAL A 64 -2.71 -9.70 11.33
C VAL A 64 -2.30 -8.98 12.62
N LEU A 65 -1.21 -9.40 13.24
CA LEU A 65 -0.73 -8.78 14.48
C LEU A 65 -0.31 -7.32 14.27
N LEU A 66 0.33 -7.02 13.14
CA LEU A 66 0.83 -5.67 12.88
C LEU A 66 -0.28 -4.71 12.42
N PHE A 67 -1.14 -5.14 11.53
CA PHE A 67 -2.05 -4.21 10.84
C PHE A 67 -3.49 -4.31 11.29
N ASP A 68 -3.98 -5.51 11.61
CA ASP A 68 -5.39 -5.68 11.95
C ASP A 68 -5.66 -5.46 13.44
N ARG A 69 -4.69 -5.76 14.30
CA ARG A 69 -4.85 -5.65 15.76
C ARG A 69 -4.25 -4.38 16.36
N SER A 70 -3.44 -3.66 15.61
CA SER A 70 -2.82 -2.42 16.07
C SER A 70 -3.42 -1.23 15.36
N ARG A 71 -4.10 -0.33 16.08
CA ARG A 71 -4.64 0.90 15.49
C ARG A 71 -3.53 1.84 15.00
N THR A 72 -2.39 1.83 15.70
CA THR A 72 -1.25 2.68 15.36
C THR A 72 -0.69 2.33 13.98
N LEU A 73 -0.77 1.06 13.58
CA LEU A 73 -0.26 0.57 12.30
C LEU A 73 -1.37 0.23 11.31
N SER A 74 -2.61 0.69 11.55
CA SER A 74 -3.72 0.46 10.65
C SER A 74 -3.38 0.94 9.24
N LEU A 75 -3.74 0.12 8.23
CA LEU A 75 -3.57 0.47 6.82
C LEU A 75 -4.71 1.36 6.31
N ASN A 76 -5.72 1.63 7.12
CA ASN A 76 -6.81 2.53 6.76
C ASN A 76 -6.39 3.96 7.09
N LEU A 77 -6.01 4.70 6.05
CA LEU A 77 -5.39 6.02 6.17
C LEU A 77 -6.23 7.01 6.95
N PHE A 78 -7.54 7.00 6.74
CA PHE A 78 -8.43 7.98 7.38
C PHE A 78 -8.60 7.75 8.88
N GLU A 79 -8.25 6.58 9.40
CA GLU A 79 -8.18 6.38 10.84
C GLU A 79 -7.10 7.25 11.48
N HIS A 80 -6.00 7.48 10.77
CA HIS A 80 -4.89 8.32 11.23
C HIS A 80 -5.16 9.81 11.04
N VAL A 81 -5.83 10.18 9.95
CA VAL A 81 -6.06 11.57 9.57
C VAL A 81 -7.32 12.14 10.23
N HIS A 82 -8.41 11.39 10.19
CA HIS A 82 -9.73 11.87 10.65
C HIS A 82 -10.20 11.23 11.96
N GLY A 83 -9.63 10.06 12.33
CA GLY A 83 -10.08 9.31 13.50
C GLY A 83 -11.55 8.97 13.41
N GLU A 84 -12.32 9.32 14.45
CA GLU A 84 -13.77 9.11 14.51
C GLU A 84 -14.55 10.37 14.13
N SER A 85 -13.88 11.36 13.51
CA SER A 85 -14.50 12.60 13.08
C SER A 85 -15.60 12.35 12.04
N ARG A 86 -16.63 13.22 12.04
CA ARG A 86 -17.69 13.21 11.04
C ARG A 86 -17.16 13.43 9.62
N ASP A 87 -16.02 14.10 9.49
CA ASP A 87 -15.37 14.38 8.21
C ASP A 87 -14.87 13.11 7.52
N ARG A 88 -14.68 12.02 8.28
CA ARG A 88 -14.22 10.74 7.74
C ARG A 88 -15.17 10.21 6.66
N GLY A 89 -16.49 10.28 6.90
CA GLY A 89 -17.49 9.82 5.92
C GLY A 89 -17.43 10.62 4.63
N GLY A 90 -17.35 11.96 4.73
CA GLY A 90 -17.20 12.83 3.57
C GLY A 90 -15.92 12.58 2.79
N ALA A 91 -14.80 12.39 3.50
CA ALA A 91 -13.52 12.07 2.87
C ALA A 91 -13.58 10.74 2.13
N MET A 92 -14.28 9.75 2.69
CA MET A 92 -14.46 8.44 2.07
C MET A 92 -15.22 8.54 0.75
N VAL A 93 -16.32 9.33 0.73
CA VAL A 93 -17.12 9.57 -0.48
C VAL A 93 -16.29 10.26 -1.54
N SER A 94 -15.52 11.29 -1.17
CA SER A 94 -14.64 12.00 -2.09
C SER A 94 -13.59 11.07 -2.72
N LEU A 95 -13.05 10.16 -1.94
CA LEU A 95 -12.05 9.21 -2.43
C LEU A 95 -12.66 8.24 -3.44
N VAL A 96 -13.87 7.74 -3.18
CA VAL A 96 -14.60 6.87 -4.12
C VAL A 96 -14.84 7.60 -5.44
N GLU A 97 -15.24 8.88 -5.37
CA GLU A 97 -15.44 9.70 -6.58
C GLU A 97 -14.14 9.88 -7.35
N THR A 98 -13.03 10.11 -6.64
CA THR A 98 -11.71 10.24 -7.26
C THR A 98 -11.34 8.95 -8.02
N TYR A 99 -11.57 7.79 -7.42
CA TYR A 99 -11.33 6.50 -8.08
C TYR A 99 -12.17 6.35 -9.34
N ARG A 100 -13.45 6.69 -9.24
CA ARG A 100 -14.39 6.58 -10.35
C ARG A 100 -14.00 7.50 -11.51
N GLU A 101 -13.64 8.74 -11.22
CA GLU A 101 -13.17 9.70 -12.23
C GLU A 101 -11.92 9.22 -12.95
N GLY A 102 -11.04 8.49 -12.23
CA GLY A 102 -9.83 7.91 -12.79
C GLY A 102 -10.06 6.57 -13.49
N GLY A 103 -11.30 6.10 -13.57
CA GLY A 103 -11.62 4.80 -14.17
C GLY A 103 -11.17 3.61 -13.34
N PHE A 104 -10.99 3.80 -12.04
CA PHE A 104 -10.52 2.77 -11.11
C PHE A 104 -11.68 2.21 -10.31
N ASP A 105 -11.90 0.89 -10.41
CA ASP A 105 -12.94 0.18 -9.67
C ASP A 105 -12.28 -1.01 -8.94
N PRO A 106 -11.85 -0.81 -7.69
CA PRO A 106 -11.13 -1.88 -6.98
C PRO A 106 -12.04 -3.04 -6.63
N VAL A 107 -11.61 -4.24 -6.99
CA VAL A 107 -12.31 -5.48 -6.65
C VAL A 107 -11.80 -5.94 -5.29
N THR A 108 -12.38 -5.39 -4.23
CA THR A 108 -11.94 -5.67 -2.86
C THR A 108 -13.08 -5.44 -1.88
N SER A 109 -13.03 -6.12 -0.75
CA SER A 109 -13.93 -5.89 0.39
C SER A 109 -13.40 -4.82 1.34
N GLU A 110 -12.18 -4.31 1.09
CA GLU A 110 -11.57 -3.28 1.93
C GLU A 110 -12.20 -1.91 1.68
N LEU A 111 -12.07 -1.03 2.67
CA LEU A 111 -12.53 0.36 2.56
C LEU A 111 -11.69 1.14 1.54
N PRO A 112 -12.25 2.19 0.92
CA PRO A 112 -11.52 2.98 -0.09
C PRO A 112 -10.19 3.55 0.40
N ASP A 113 -10.05 3.90 1.68
CA ASP A 113 -8.84 4.47 2.27
C ASP A 113 -7.79 3.42 2.65
N HIS A 114 -8.03 2.15 2.37
CA HIS A 114 -7.04 1.10 2.60
C HIS A 114 -5.79 1.41 1.77
N LEU A 115 -4.65 1.56 2.44
CA LEU A 115 -3.44 2.07 1.81
C LEU A 115 -2.99 1.28 0.57
N PRO A 116 -3.00 -0.07 0.59
CA PRO A 116 -2.68 -0.82 -0.63
C PRO A 116 -3.58 -0.49 -1.82
N VAL A 117 -4.88 -0.25 -1.59
CA VAL A 117 -5.83 0.12 -2.63
C VAL A 117 -5.48 1.50 -3.19
N LEU A 118 -5.22 2.46 -2.31
CA LEU A 118 -4.83 3.82 -2.71
C LEU A 118 -3.53 3.80 -3.52
N LEU A 119 -2.53 3.06 -3.09
CA LEU A 119 -1.26 2.96 -3.80
C LEU A 119 -1.44 2.31 -5.18
N GLU A 120 -2.31 1.31 -5.28
CA GLU A 120 -2.62 0.71 -6.57
C GLU A 120 -3.25 1.71 -7.52
N PHE A 121 -4.22 2.51 -7.04
CA PHE A 121 -4.82 3.59 -7.83
C PHE A 121 -3.74 4.58 -8.28
N LEU A 122 -2.90 5.05 -7.36
CA LEU A 122 -1.86 6.04 -7.67
C LEU A 122 -0.83 5.49 -8.66
N SER A 123 -0.60 4.17 -8.66
CA SER A 123 0.30 3.55 -9.63
C SER A 123 -0.16 3.72 -11.08
N THR A 124 -1.46 3.96 -11.30
CA THR A 124 -2.05 4.17 -12.63
C THR A 124 -2.04 5.64 -13.05
N ARG A 125 -1.59 6.56 -12.17
CA ARG A 125 -1.60 8.00 -12.41
C ARG A 125 -0.18 8.52 -12.67
N PRO A 126 -0.03 9.68 -13.35
CA PRO A 126 1.28 10.32 -13.46
C PRO A 126 1.90 10.58 -12.09
N PHE A 127 3.21 10.44 -11.98
CA PHE A 127 3.91 10.59 -10.70
C PHE A 127 3.64 11.91 -10.00
N ALA A 128 3.63 13.03 -10.75
CA ALA A 128 3.36 14.35 -10.17
C ALA A 128 1.97 14.41 -9.52
N GLU A 129 0.95 13.81 -10.15
CA GLU A 129 -0.41 13.74 -9.60
C GLU A 129 -0.46 12.86 -8.36
N ALA A 130 0.22 11.70 -8.38
CA ALA A 130 0.31 10.81 -7.24
C ALA A 130 1.00 11.49 -6.05
N GLN A 131 2.07 12.23 -6.30
CA GLN A 131 2.81 12.96 -5.28
C GLN A 131 1.93 14.02 -4.63
N ASP A 132 1.17 14.77 -5.41
CA ASP A 132 0.26 15.79 -4.90
C ASP A 132 -0.84 15.15 -4.02
N THR A 133 -1.38 14.03 -4.45
CA THR A 133 -2.41 13.31 -3.70
C THR A 133 -1.89 12.83 -2.35
N LEU A 134 -0.69 12.28 -2.31
CA LEU A 134 -0.08 11.77 -1.08
C LEU A 134 0.34 12.90 -0.13
N ALA A 135 0.65 14.08 -0.65
CA ALA A 135 1.02 15.24 0.16
C ALA A 135 -0.19 15.87 0.87
N ASP A 136 -1.37 15.69 0.31
CA ASP A 136 -2.62 16.15 0.90
C ASP A 136 -3.14 15.12 1.90
#